data_8bfafff2a02f6f0f700f3b7d7de92a10
#
_entry.id   8bfafff2a02f6f0f700f3b7d7de92a10
#
_cell.length_a   1.000
_cell.length_b   1.000
_cell.length_c   1.000
_cell.angle_alpha   90.00
_cell.angle_beta   90.00
_cell.angle_gamma   90.00
#
_symmetry.space_group_name_H-M   'P 1'
#
loop_
_entity.id
_entity.type
_entity.pdbx_description
1 polymer ?
#
loop_
_entity_poly.entity_id
_entity_poly.type
_entity_poly.pdbx_seq_one_letter_code
_entity_poly.pdbx_strand_id
1 'polypeptide(L)'
;TLTALGELPKGTWSAEDWLDDDGITDDMIKMAVEVTITDDQFIVDYNGSSPQVRGPVNAPFGGTVSMAKTYFKFLTSRRSPSNHGNYIPLDVRADPGTLFHAVYPAATYMPWTKMVAFELIAKALAPVIDWIPMSSGSDEPGFMAVGTHHQTGRTFVVSNNEGIGWGATREHDGATALQHPSTSTVRNTPIEVLERQANLFHEELALIPDSGGVGQF
;
A
#
# COMPACT_ATOMS: atom_id res chain seq x y z
N THR A 1 13.22 -15.61 10.91
CA THR A 1 13.35 -14.17 10.59
C THR A 1 14.82 -13.76 10.56
N LEU A 2 15.61 -13.91 11.65
CA LEU A 2 17.01 -13.52 11.66
C LEU A 2 17.86 -14.22 10.58
N THR A 3 17.66 -15.51 10.36
CA THR A 3 18.34 -16.25 9.28
C THR A 3 18.04 -15.62 7.91
N ALA A 4 16.77 -15.36 7.61
CA ALA A 4 16.38 -14.72 6.36
C ALA A 4 16.87 -13.27 6.25
N LEU A 5 16.93 -12.54 7.37
CA LEU A 5 17.51 -11.19 7.41
C LEU A 5 19.01 -11.24 7.09
N GLY A 6 19.71 -12.27 7.59
CA GLY A 6 21.14 -12.50 7.32
C GLY A 6 21.46 -12.75 5.84
N GLU A 7 20.50 -13.26 5.06
CA GLU A 7 20.61 -13.53 3.63
C GLU A 7 20.33 -12.30 2.73
N LEU A 8 19.70 -11.25 3.27
CA LEU A 8 19.43 -10.03 2.52
C LEU A 8 20.70 -9.20 2.29
N PRO A 9 20.76 -8.39 1.23
CA PRO A 9 21.84 -7.41 1.03
C PRO A 9 21.98 -6.49 2.24
N LYS A 10 23.21 -6.12 2.59
CA LYS A 10 23.51 -5.18 3.68
C LYS A 10 23.83 -3.80 3.12
N GLY A 11 23.28 -2.77 3.74
CA GLY A 11 23.49 -1.40 3.29
C GLY A 11 22.30 -0.50 3.59
N THR A 12 22.30 0.67 2.96
CA THR A 12 21.25 1.68 3.08
C THR A 12 20.81 2.10 1.68
N TRP A 13 19.50 2.11 1.47
CA TRP A 13 18.87 2.49 0.21
C TRP A 13 17.70 3.44 0.47
N SER A 14 17.50 4.38 -0.43
CA SER A 14 16.45 5.38 -0.30
C SER A 14 15.54 5.37 -1.52
N ALA A 15 14.29 5.74 -1.30
CA ALA A 15 13.34 6.00 -2.36
C ALA A 15 12.45 7.18 -2.00
N GLU A 16 11.92 7.83 -3.01
CA GLU A 16 10.94 8.90 -2.84
C GLU A 16 9.85 8.81 -3.89
N ASP A 17 8.70 9.36 -3.54
CA ASP A 17 7.52 9.49 -4.38
C ASP A 17 6.72 10.74 -3.97
N TRP A 18 5.68 11.06 -4.71
CA TRP A 18 4.93 12.28 -4.53
C TRP A 18 3.43 12.01 -4.66
N LEU A 19 2.64 12.61 -3.78
CA LEU A 19 1.21 12.83 -4.03
C LEU A 19 1.06 14.19 -4.72
N ASP A 20 0.14 14.27 -5.67
CA ASP A 20 -0.10 15.48 -6.44
C ASP A 20 -0.62 16.60 -5.55
N ASP A 21 -1.52 16.29 -4.60
CA ASP A 21 -2.14 17.23 -3.69
C ASP A 21 -2.75 16.54 -2.45
N ASP A 22 -3.33 17.32 -1.54
CA ASP A 22 -4.05 16.82 -0.35
C ASP A 22 -5.57 16.97 -0.44
N GLY A 23 -6.10 17.39 -1.59
CA GLY A 23 -7.51 17.71 -1.82
C GLY A 23 -7.94 19.07 -1.26
N ILE A 24 -7.03 19.86 -0.67
CA ILE A 24 -7.27 21.20 -0.12
C ILE A 24 -6.32 22.24 -0.71
N THR A 25 -5.07 21.85 -0.93
CA THR A 25 -4.05 22.67 -1.59
C THR A 25 -3.50 21.90 -2.78
N ASP A 26 -2.99 22.63 -3.78
CA ASP A 26 -2.37 22.06 -4.98
C ASP A 26 -0.86 21.83 -4.79
N ASP A 27 -0.39 21.75 -3.55
CA ASP A 27 1.02 21.54 -3.24
C ASP A 27 1.37 20.06 -3.32
N MET A 28 2.42 19.71 -4.06
CA MET A 28 2.95 18.35 -4.10
C MET A 28 3.49 17.94 -2.74
N ILE A 29 3.16 16.71 -2.33
CA ILE A 29 3.50 16.18 -1.01
C ILE A 29 4.56 15.09 -1.19
N LYS A 30 5.76 15.36 -0.68
CA LYS A 30 6.86 14.40 -0.74
C LYS A 30 6.65 13.25 0.23
N MET A 31 6.85 12.04 -0.27
CA MET A 31 6.94 10.81 0.48
C MET A 31 8.32 10.20 0.29
N ALA A 32 9.03 9.88 1.36
CA ALA A 32 10.38 9.37 1.29
C ALA A 32 10.60 8.26 2.32
N VAL A 33 11.51 7.36 2.00
CA VAL A 33 11.99 6.31 2.90
C VAL A 33 13.49 6.11 2.78
N GLU A 34 14.12 5.81 3.89
CA GLU A 34 15.45 5.22 3.94
C GLU A 34 15.34 3.84 4.60
N VAL A 35 15.85 2.80 3.94
CA VAL A 35 15.85 1.43 4.43
C VAL A 35 17.29 1.01 4.69
N THR A 36 17.59 0.67 5.94
CA THR A 36 18.91 0.15 6.34
C THR A 36 18.79 -1.30 6.79
N ILE A 37 19.59 -2.17 6.20
CA ILE A 37 19.67 -3.60 6.55
C ILE A 37 21.04 -3.91 7.11
N THR A 38 21.09 -4.39 8.34
CA THR A 38 22.28 -4.93 9.00
C THR A 38 22.14 -6.43 9.23
N ASP A 39 23.06 -7.05 9.94
CA ASP A 39 22.97 -8.49 10.26
C ASP A 39 21.83 -8.82 11.21
N ASP A 40 21.42 -7.88 12.02
CA ASP A 40 20.46 -8.05 13.11
C ASP A 40 19.26 -7.07 13.09
N GLN A 41 19.29 -6.05 12.21
CA GLN A 41 18.26 -5.01 12.14
C GLN A 41 17.79 -4.73 10.73
N PHE A 42 16.50 -4.41 10.61
CA PHE A 42 15.86 -3.85 9.44
C PHE A 42 15.20 -2.54 9.86
N ILE A 43 15.82 -1.43 9.46
CA ILE A 43 15.38 -0.08 9.84
C ILE A 43 14.66 0.55 8.66
N VAL A 44 13.48 1.11 8.91
CA VAL A 44 12.67 1.84 7.92
C VAL A 44 12.40 3.23 8.46
N ASP A 45 13.03 4.22 7.87
CA ASP A 45 12.96 5.61 8.29
C ASP A 45 12.21 6.46 7.25
N TYR A 46 11.08 7.05 7.65
CA TYR A 46 10.23 7.89 6.81
C TYR A 46 10.43 9.40 7.08
N ASN A 47 11.40 9.81 7.89
CA ASN A 47 11.60 11.21 8.29
C ASN A 47 11.98 12.16 7.15
N GLY A 48 12.34 11.63 5.97
CA GLY A 48 12.54 12.43 4.75
C GLY A 48 11.27 12.95 4.08
N SER A 49 10.08 12.59 4.61
CA SER A 49 8.78 12.94 4.06
C SER A 49 8.30 14.30 4.52
N SER A 50 7.32 14.85 3.79
CA SER A 50 6.66 16.12 4.13
C SER A 50 6.07 16.11 5.55
N PRO A 51 5.91 17.28 6.17
CA PRO A 51 5.05 17.43 7.34
C PRO A 51 3.62 16.94 7.06
N GLN A 52 2.87 16.66 8.12
CA GLN A 52 1.44 16.39 7.98
C GLN A 52 0.71 17.55 7.31
N VAL A 53 -0.29 17.21 6.48
CA VAL A 53 -1.05 18.17 5.67
C VAL A 53 -2.48 18.32 6.17
N ARG A 54 -3.20 19.30 5.65
CA ARG A 54 -4.58 19.59 6.07
C ARG A 54 -5.59 18.59 5.55
N GLY A 55 -5.34 18.04 4.35
CA GLY A 55 -6.21 17.08 3.70
C GLY A 55 -6.17 15.69 4.36
N PRO A 56 -7.11 14.81 4.03
CA PRO A 56 -7.30 13.52 4.70
C PRO A 56 -6.31 12.42 4.25
N VAL A 57 -5.16 12.81 3.73
CA VAL A 57 -4.17 11.90 3.14
C VAL A 57 -3.04 11.51 4.10
N ASN A 58 -3.05 12.00 5.34
CA ASN A 58 -2.02 11.61 6.31
C ASN A 58 -2.17 10.16 6.77
N ALA A 59 -1.06 9.55 7.22
CA ALA A 59 -1.06 8.23 7.81
C ALA A 59 -0.85 8.28 9.33
N PRO A 60 -1.68 7.59 10.12
CA PRO A 60 -1.38 7.40 11.54
C PRO A 60 -0.19 6.46 11.68
N PHE A 61 0.67 6.68 12.67
CA PHE A 61 1.90 5.90 12.87
C PHE A 61 1.66 4.39 12.94
N GLY A 62 0.57 3.95 13.60
CA GLY A 62 0.19 2.54 13.63
C GLY A 62 -0.06 1.94 12.24
N GLY A 63 -0.61 2.73 11.30
CA GLY A 63 -0.77 2.34 9.90
C GLY A 63 0.57 2.19 9.20
N THR A 64 1.46 3.15 9.34
CA THR A 64 2.83 3.13 8.80
C THR A 64 3.61 1.90 9.30
N VAL A 65 3.59 1.66 10.61
CA VAL A 65 4.23 0.48 11.22
C VAL A 65 3.63 -0.82 10.69
N SER A 66 2.31 -0.87 10.46
CA SER A 66 1.66 -2.06 9.90
C SER A 66 2.14 -2.37 8.48
N MET A 67 2.34 -1.36 7.65
CA MET A 67 2.86 -1.55 6.28
C MET A 67 4.32 -2.01 6.30
N ALA A 68 5.16 -1.40 7.11
CA ALA A 68 6.54 -1.83 7.29
C ALA A 68 6.63 -3.28 7.82
N LYS A 69 5.79 -3.67 8.77
CA LYS A 69 5.68 -5.05 9.27
C LYS A 69 5.24 -6.02 8.17
N THR A 70 4.27 -5.63 7.37
CA THR A 70 3.78 -6.45 6.25
C THR A 70 4.90 -6.68 5.25
N TYR A 71 5.63 -5.62 4.88
CA TYR A 71 6.75 -5.73 3.95
C TYR A 71 7.89 -6.57 4.52
N PHE A 72 8.30 -6.31 5.76
CA PHE A 72 9.35 -7.08 6.44
C PHE A 72 9.01 -8.58 6.51
N LYS A 73 7.74 -8.91 6.80
CA LYS A 73 7.27 -10.28 6.78
C LYS A 73 7.31 -10.89 5.37
N PHE A 74 6.93 -10.11 4.36
CA PHE A 74 7.02 -10.50 2.96
C PHE A 74 8.46 -10.88 2.57
N LEU A 75 9.46 -10.14 3.05
CA LEU A 75 10.86 -10.46 2.81
C LEU A 75 11.34 -11.70 3.59
N THR A 76 10.93 -11.86 4.86
CA THR A 76 11.61 -12.75 5.79
C THR A 76 10.85 -14.02 6.15
N SER A 77 9.51 -14.03 6.06
CA SER A 77 8.71 -15.15 6.57
C SER A 77 7.31 -15.28 5.97
N ARG A 78 7.19 -15.28 4.65
CA ARG A 78 5.93 -15.27 3.89
C ARG A 78 4.90 -16.32 4.31
N ARG A 79 5.34 -17.51 4.65
CA ARG A 79 4.47 -18.68 4.87
C ARG A 79 4.18 -18.99 6.32
N SER A 80 4.86 -18.37 7.27
CA SER A 80 4.67 -18.63 8.70
C SER A 80 3.60 -17.70 9.30
N PRO A 81 2.87 -18.14 10.34
CA PRO A 81 2.01 -17.25 11.11
C PRO A 81 2.80 -16.07 11.70
N SER A 82 2.16 -14.91 11.80
CA SER A 82 2.76 -13.73 12.41
C SER A 82 2.72 -13.81 13.93
N ASN A 83 3.82 -13.44 14.57
CA ASN A 83 3.89 -13.23 16.00
C ASN A 83 4.86 -12.08 16.32
N HIS A 84 4.85 -11.60 17.56
CA HIS A 84 5.70 -10.47 17.97
C HIS A 84 7.20 -10.73 17.74
N GLY A 85 7.66 -11.94 17.98
CA GLY A 85 9.07 -12.32 17.78
C GLY A 85 9.57 -12.15 16.33
N ASN A 86 8.67 -12.23 15.33
CA ASN A 86 9.05 -11.99 13.94
C ASN A 86 9.51 -10.55 13.69
N TYR A 87 9.06 -9.59 14.49
CA TYR A 87 9.27 -8.16 14.28
C TYR A 87 10.28 -7.52 15.22
N ILE A 88 10.94 -8.29 16.09
CA ILE A 88 12.01 -7.77 16.98
C ILE A 88 13.12 -7.06 16.19
N PRO A 89 13.58 -7.57 15.03
CA PRO A 89 14.62 -6.90 14.24
C PRO A 89 14.14 -5.66 13.47
N LEU A 90 12.84 -5.39 13.42
CA LEU A 90 12.27 -4.27 12.67
C LEU A 90 12.19 -3.02 13.54
N ASP A 91 12.82 -1.95 13.07
CA ASP A 91 12.72 -0.59 13.63
C ASP A 91 12.07 0.34 12.61
N VAL A 92 10.97 0.99 12.97
CA VAL A 92 10.21 1.90 12.10
C VAL A 92 10.24 3.29 12.69
N ARG A 93 10.71 4.26 11.90
CA ARG A 93 10.91 5.64 12.32
C ARG A 93 10.07 6.59 11.48
N ALA A 94 9.34 7.46 12.14
CA ALA A 94 8.69 8.63 11.59
C ALA A 94 8.39 9.58 12.75
N ASP A 95 8.88 10.79 12.68
CA ASP A 95 8.70 11.78 13.73
C ASP A 95 7.23 12.25 13.80
N PRO A 96 6.70 12.47 15.02
CA PRO A 96 5.35 13.02 15.18
C PRO A 96 5.16 14.33 14.40
N GLY A 97 4.04 14.45 13.69
CA GLY A 97 3.73 15.61 12.88
C GLY A 97 4.23 15.52 11.43
N THR A 98 4.76 14.37 11.03
CA THR A 98 5.07 14.07 9.63
C THR A 98 3.91 13.35 8.96
N LEU A 99 3.92 13.28 7.61
CA LEU A 99 2.90 12.62 6.80
C LEU A 99 2.65 11.16 7.24
N PHE A 100 3.71 10.43 7.63
CA PHE A 100 3.65 9.03 8.08
C PHE A 100 3.49 8.85 9.59
N HIS A 101 3.41 9.94 10.35
CA HIS A 101 3.12 9.95 11.77
C HIS A 101 2.25 11.16 12.14
N ALA A 102 1.08 11.18 11.53
CA ALA A 102 0.11 12.24 11.79
C ALA A 102 -0.33 12.29 13.26
N VAL A 103 -0.40 13.48 13.80
CA VAL A 103 -0.90 13.78 15.14
C VAL A 103 -2.15 14.65 15.04
N TYR A 104 -3.03 14.53 16.02
CA TYR A 104 -4.26 15.32 16.09
C TYR A 104 -3.95 16.82 15.90
N PRO A 105 -4.73 17.57 15.11
CA PRO A 105 -6.02 17.23 14.48
C PRO A 105 -5.94 16.78 13.01
N ALA A 106 -4.78 16.32 12.52
CA ALA A 106 -4.62 15.93 11.14
C ALA A 106 -5.57 14.78 10.75
N ALA A 107 -6.22 14.91 9.59
CA ALA A 107 -7.12 13.90 9.06
C ALA A 107 -6.37 12.73 8.42
N THR A 108 -6.81 11.49 8.71
CA THR A 108 -6.12 10.26 8.30
C THR A 108 -7.06 9.27 7.61
N TYR A 109 -8.01 9.75 6.83
CA TYR A 109 -9.06 8.92 6.26
C TYR A 109 -8.58 8.04 5.08
N MET A 110 -7.81 8.61 4.16
CA MET A 110 -7.44 7.94 2.92
C MET A 110 -6.37 6.85 3.15
N PRO A 111 -6.51 5.68 2.52
CA PRO A 111 -5.56 4.58 2.71
C PRO A 111 -4.26 4.75 1.92
N TRP A 112 -4.21 5.57 0.88
CA TRP A 112 -3.13 5.64 -0.11
C TRP A 112 -1.75 5.86 0.50
N THR A 113 -1.59 6.85 1.34
CA THR A 113 -0.29 7.11 1.99
C THR A 113 0.25 5.89 2.73
N LYS A 114 -0.62 5.11 3.38
CA LYS A 114 -0.19 3.86 4.03
C LYS A 114 0.27 2.83 3.01
N MET A 115 -0.43 2.70 1.88
CA MET A 115 -0.03 1.77 0.82
C MET A 115 1.30 2.19 0.21
N VAL A 116 1.49 3.48 -0.05
CA VAL A 116 2.76 4.03 -0.52
C VAL A 116 3.89 3.79 0.48
N ALA A 117 3.63 3.78 1.79
CA ALA A 117 4.64 3.42 2.78
C ALA A 117 5.22 2.01 2.54
N PHE A 118 4.38 1.05 2.12
CA PHE A 118 4.81 -0.28 1.71
C PHE A 118 5.64 -0.23 0.41
N GLU A 119 5.16 0.50 -0.58
CA GLU A 119 5.78 0.57 -1.90
C GLU A 119 7.13 1.29 -1.92
N LEU A 120 7.28 2.32 -1.10
CA LEU A 120 8.57 3.00 -0.95
C LEU A 120 9.67 2.04 -0.50
N ILE A 121 9.35 1.10 0.40
CA ILE A 121 10.32 0.06 0.80
C ILE A 121 10.64 -0.82 -0.41
N ALA A 122 9.62 -1.22 -1.20
CA ALA A 122 9.84 -1.99 -2.42
C ALA A 122 10.74 -1.24 -3.40
N LYS A 123 10.42 0.03 -3.66
CA LYS A 123 11.16 0.91 -4.58
C LYS A 123 12.62 1.10 -4.14
N ALA A 124 12.86 1.24 -2.83
CA ALA A 124 14.21 1.35 -2.29
C ALA A 124 15.04 0.07 -2.47
N LEU A 125 14.42 -1.11 -2.34
CA LEU A 125 15.11 -2.40 -2.35
C LEU A 125 15.13 -3.09 -3.72
N ALA A 126 14.26 -2.74 -4.66
CA ALA A 126 14.20 -3.34 -5.99
C ALA A 126 15.53 -3.27 -6.77
N PRO A 127 16.37 -2.24 -6.65
CA PRO A 127 17.68 -2.23 -7.31
C PRO A 127 18.64 -3.32 -6.83
N VAL A 128 18.42 -3.89 -5.66
CA VAL A 128 19.34 -4.86 -5.01
C VAL A 128 18.71 -6.21 -4.70
N ILE A 129 17.39 -6.36 -4.91
CA ILE A 129 16.67 -7.61 -4.73
C ILE A 129 15.80 -7.88 -5.98
N ASP A 130 16.27 -8.70 -6.87
CA ASP A 130 15.75 -8.90 -8.23
C ASP A 130 14.28 -9.37 -8.32
N TRP A 131 13.79 -10.05 -7.29
CA TRP A 131 12.41 -10.59 -7.29
C TRP A 131 11.37 -9.62 -6.69
N ILE A 132 11.78 -8.41 -6.29
CA ILE A 132 10.86 -7.38 -5.81
C ILE A 132 10.27 -6.64 -7.01
N PRO A 133 8.93 -6.52 -7.13
CA PRO A 133 8.33 -5.67 -8.14
C PRO A 133 8.64 -4.20 -7.83
N MET A 134 8.90 -3.42 -8.87
CA MET A 134 9.19 -1.98 -8.75
C MET A 134 7.97 -1.16 -8.33
N SER A 135 6.78 -1.65 -8.61
CA SER A 135 5.52 -1.05 -8.22
C SER A 135 4.51 -2.15 -7.92
N SER A 136 3.68 -1.96 -6.95
CA SER A 136 2.64 -2.94 -6.58
C SER A 136 1.22 -2.38 -6.71
N GLY A 137 1.05 -1.27 -7.43
CA GLY A 137 -0.25 -0.66 -7.62
C GLY A 137 -0.82 -0.12 -6.31
N SER A 138 -0.30 1.00 -5.85
CA SER A 138 -0.70 1.63 -4.57
C SER A 138 -2.12 2.17 -4.58
N ASP A 139 -2.67 2.40 -5.76
CA ASP A 139 -4.01 2.90 -5.90
C ASP A 139 -4.96 1.74 -6.23
N GLU A 140 -5.84 1.43 -5.30
CA GLU A 140 -6.92 0.49 -5.54
C GLU A 140 -8.13 1.28 -6.07
N PRO A 141 -8.41 1.23 -7.38
CA PRO A 141 -9.63 1.84 -7.89
C PRO A 141 -10.80 1.16 -7.21
N GLY A 142 -11.61 1.95 -6.58
CA GLY A 142 -12.78 1.46 -5.88
C GLY A 142 -13.91 2.45 -6.00
N PHE A 143 -15.10 1.98 -5.78
CA PHE A 143 -16.23 2.87 -5.65
C PHE A 143 -16.94 2.65 -4.30
N MET A 144 -17.55 3.71 -3.82
CA MET A 144 -18.47 3.65 -2.70
C MET A 144 -19.81 4.24 -3.17
N ALA A 145 -20.88 3.48 -3.02
CA ALA A 145 -22.21 3.95 -3.31
C ALA A 145 -23.09 3.87 -2.08
N VAL A 146 -23.84 4.94 -1.83
CA VAL A 146 -24.81 5.06 -0.74
C VAL A 146 -26.16 5.43 -1.34
N GLY A 147 -27.22 4.74 -0.94
CA GLY A 147 -28.54 5.03 -1.45
C GLY A 147 -29.65 4.30 -0.71
N THR A 148 -30.86 4.40 -1.27
CA THR A 148 -32.03 3.68 -0.75
C THR A 148 -32.44 2.61 -1.77
N HIS A 149 -32.52 1.38 -1.32
CA HIS A 149 -32.90 0.26 -2.16
C HIS A 149 -34.39 0.39 -2.58
N HIS A 150 -34.67 0.42 -3.88
CA HIS A 150 -35.97 0.77 -4.44
C HIS A 150 -37.08 -0.19 -4.04
N GLN A 151 -36.78 -1.49 -3.84
CA GLN A 151 -37.76 -2.49 -3.46
C GLN A 151 -38.01 -2.57 -1.95
N THR A 152 -36.97 -2.38 -1.16
CA THR A 152 -37.06 -2.61 0.30
C THR A 152 -37.16 -1.33 1.12
N GLY A 153 -36.85 -0.15 0.52
CA GLY A 153 -36.79 1.13 1.21
C GLY A 153 -35.62 1.24 2.22
N ARG A 154 -34.73 0.26 2.29
CA ARG A 154 -33.59 0.27 3.21
C ARG A 154 -32.41 1.02 2.63
N THR A 155 -31.72 1.77 3.48
CA THR A 155 -30.45 2.37 3.11
C THR A 155 -29.41 1.25 2.86
N PHE A 156 -28.66 1.35 1.76
CA PHE A 156 -27.50 0.52 1.49
C PHE A 156 -26.23 1.35 1.46
N VAL A 157 -25.14 0.73 1.81
CA VAL A 157 -23.79 1.21 1.58
C VAL A 157 -23.04 0.04 0.97
N VAL A 158 -22.47 0.23 -0.20
CA VAL A 158 -21.62 -0.75 -0.85
C VAL A 158 -20.27 -0.10 -1.17
N SER A 159 -19.21 -0.87 -1.01
CA SER A 159 -17.86 -0.51 -1.43
C SER A 159 -17.28 -1.72 -2.14
N ASN A 160 -16.66 -1.49 -3.27
CA ASN A 160 -15.93 -2.51 -4.01
C ASN A 160 -14.58 -1.94 -4.41
N ASN A 161 -13.54 -2.75 -4.24
CA ASN A 161 -12.17 -2.39 -4.63
C ASN A 161 -11.75 -3.34 -5.75
N GLU A 162 -11.29 -2.76 -6.83
CA GLU A 162 -10.77 -3.49 -7.99
C GLU A 162 -9.24 -3.56 -7.91
N GLY A 163 -8.67 -4.71 -8.28
CA GLY A 163 -7.22 -4.83 -8.37
C GLY A 163 -6.71 -4.22 -9.67
N ILE A 164 -5.73 -3.36 -9.60
CA ILE A 164 -5.10 -2.75 -10.79
C ILE A 164 -3.90 -3.54 -11.30
N GLY A 165 -3.44 -4.54 -10.54
CA GLY A 165 -2.29 -5.36 -10.88
C GLY A 165 -1.01 -4.92 -10.18
N TRP A 166 0.04 -5.71 -10.36
CA TRP A 166 1.37 -5.45 -9.80
C TRP A 166 2.36 -5.12 -10.92
N GLY A 167 3.38 -4.35 -10.60
CA GLY A 167 4.50 -4.10 -11.49
C GLY A 167 5.29 -5.37 -11.80
N ALA A 168 6.02 -5.33 -12.92
CA ALA A 168 6.92 -6.40 -13.32
C ALA A 168 8.14 -6.49 -12.37
N THR A 169 8.75 -7.66 -12.33
CA THR A 169 10.08 -7.89 -11.78
C THR A 169 11.09 -7.99 -12.92
N ARG A 170 12.37 -8.18 -12.63
CA ARG A 170 13.38 -8.41 -13.68
C ARG A 170 13.14 -9.69 -14.49
N GLU A 171 12.44 -10.67 -13.93
CA GLU A 171 12.29 -12.00 -14.52
C GLU A 171 10.86 -12.32 -14.96
N HIS A 172 9.86 -11.57 -14.47
CA HIS A 172 8.47 -11.89 -14.66
C HIS A 172 7.61 -10.65 -14.89
N ASP A 173 6.61 -10.80 -15.73
CA ASP A 173 5.55 -9.79 -15.88
C ASP A 173 4.79 -9.60 -14.57
N GLY A 174 4.21 -8.42 -14.40
CA GLY A 174 3.37 -8.11 -13.26
C GLY A 174 2.08 -8.93 -13.24
N ALA A 175 1.57 -9.17 -12.05
CA ALA A 175 0.33 -9.90 -11.90
C ALA A 175 -0.87 -9.06 -12.32
N THR A 176 -1.71 -9.61 -13.19
CA THR A 176 -2.91 -8.93 -13.70
C THR A 176 -4.01 -8.88 -12.65
N ALA A 177 -4.64 -7.73 -12.49
CA ALA A 177 -5.83 -7.51 -11.66
C ALA A 177 -5.69 -8.00 -10.20
N LEU A 178 -4.48 -8.05 -9.65
CA LEU A 178 -4.28 -8.26 -8.22
C LEU A 178 -4.33 -6.95 -7.46
N GLN A 179 -4.91 -7.01 -6.29
CA GLN A 179 -4.90 -5.89 -5.36
C GLN A 179 -3.54 -5.70 -4.71
N HIS A 180 -3.34 -4.55 -4.08
CA HIS A 180 -2.13 -4.24 -3.33
C HIS A 180 -1.76 -5.38 -2.35
N PRO A 181 -0.49 -5.73 -2.19
CA PRO A 181 -0.05 -6.84 -1.33
C PRO A 181 -0.53 -6.76 0.12
N SER A 182 -0.80 -5.56 0.64
CA SER A 182 -1.37 -5.38 1.99
C SER A 182 -2.83 -5.80 2.10
N THR A 183 -3.54 -5.90 0.97
CA THR A 183 -4.95 -6.28 0.87
C THR A 183 -5.18 -7.54 0.03
N SER A 184 -4.13 -8.27 -0.26
CA SER A 184 -4.05 -9.36 -1.25
C SER A 184 -5.02 -10.53 -1.07
N THR A 185 -5.72 -10.64 0.04
CA THR A 185 -6.75 -11.66 0.27
C THR A 185 -8.16 -11.23 -0.12
N VAL A 186 -8.34 -9.98 -0.50
CA VAL A 186 -9.62 -9.45 -0.96
C VAL A 186 -9.95 -10.07 -2.32
N ARG A 187 -11.21 -10.39 -2.51
CA ARG A 187 -11.76 -10.91 -3.77
C ARG A 187 -12.91 -10.02 -4.20
N ASN A 188 -13.10 -9.88 -5.50
CA ASN A 188 -14.24 -9.15 -6.03
C ASN A 188 -15.55 -9.75 -5.52
N THR A 189 -16.45 -8.90 -5.08
CA THR A 189 -17.81 -9.33 -4.76
C THR A 189 -18.51 -9.75 -6.07
N PRO A 190 -19.17 -10.92 -6.13
CA PRO A 190 -19.92 -11.30 -7.31
C PRO A 190 -20.91 -10.21 -7.73
N ILE A 191 -20.98 -9.94 -9.02
CA ILE A 191 -21.82 -8.86 -9.58
C ILE A 191 -23.26 -9.00 -9.13
N GLU A 192 -23.81 -10.22 -9.17
CA GLU A 192 -25.21 -10.51 -8.80
C GLU A 192 -25.50 -10.19 -7.32
N VAL A 193 -24.49 -10.28 -6.47
CA VAL A 193 -24.59 -9.90 -5.05
C VAL A 193 -24.69 -8.39 -4.92
N LEU A 194 -23.82 -7.65 -5.62
CA LEU A 194 -23.85 -6.18 -5.62
C LEU A 194 -25.14 -5.63 -6.19
N GLU A 195 -25.60 -6.16 -7.32
CA GLU A 195 -26.86 -5.75 -7.96
C GLU A 195 -28.07 -6.02 -7.06
N ARG A 196 -28.06 -7.13 -6.33
CA ARG A 196 -29.13 -7.47 -5.40
C ARG A 196 -29.13 -6.63 -4.12
N GLN A 197 -27.95 -6.22 -3.65
CA GLN A 197 -27.81 -5.46 -2.41
C GLN A 197 -28.01 -3.96 -2.59
N ALA A 198 -27.72 -3.47 -3.78
CA ALA A 198 -27.80 -2.06 -4.14
C ALA A 198 -28.52 -1.90 -5.48
N ASN A 199 -29.00 -0.72 -5.78
CA ASN A 199 -29.62 -0.43 -7.08
C ASN A 199 -28.54 -0.18 -8.15
N LEU A 200 -27.65 -1.13 -8.30
CA LEU A 200 -26.55 -1.10 -9.27
C LEU A 200 -26.87 -2.05 -10.42
N PHE A 201 -26.37 -1.74 -11.57
CA PHE A 201 -26.36 -2.61 -12.74
C PHE A 201 -24.96 -2.57 -13.36
N HIS A 202 -24.36 -3.73 -13.54
CA HIS A 202 -23.05 -3.87 -14.20
C HIS A 202 -23.28 -4.12 -15.68
N GLU A 203 -22.90 -3.15 -16.50
CA GLU A 203 -22.98 -3.30 -17.96
C GLU A 203 -21.84 -4.20 -18.46
N GLU A 204 -20.66 -4.10 -17.86
CA GLU A 204 -19.49 -4.88 -18.25
C GLU A 204 -18.52 -5.02 -17.06
N LEU A 205 -17.92 -6.18 -16.92
CA LEU A 205 -16.74 -6.43 -16.09
C LEU A 205 -15.72 -7.20 -16.93
N ALA A 206 -14.68 -6.51 -17.37
CA ALA A 206 -13.65 -7.09 -18.24
C ALA A 206 -12.26 -6.53 -17.91
N LEU A 207 -11.24 -7.30 -18.27
CA LEU A 207 -9.89 -6.76 -18.33
C LEU A 207 -9.75 -5.94 -19.63
N ILE A 208 -9.13 -4.77 -19.53
CA ILE A 208 -8.82 -3.97 -20.71
C ILE A 208 -7.58 -4.60 -21.39
N PRO A 209 -7.70 -5.14 -22.61
CA PRO A 209 -6.56 -5.71 -23.32
C PRO A 209 -5.46 -4.66 -23.51
N ASP A 210 -4.22 -5.10 -23.49
CA ASP A 210 -3.03 -4.26 -23.74
C ASP A 210 -2.89 -3.05 -22.79
N SER A 211 -3.51 -3.08 -21.62
CA SER A 211 -3.47 -2.00 -20.62
C SER A 211 -2.32 -2.13 -19.62
N GLY A 212 -1.49 -3.14 -19.73
CA GLY A 212 -0.32 -3.33 -18.87
C GLY A 212 0.66 -2.17 -19.01
N GLY A 213 0.99 -1.52 -17.88
CA GLY A 213 2.02 -0.50 -17.85
C GLY A 213 3.42 -1.09 -18.06
N VAL A 214 4.32 -0.30 -18.65
CA VAL A 214 5.75 -0.64 -18.71
C VAL A 214 6.28 -0.58 -17.28
N GLY A 215 6.89 -1.67 -16.81
CA GLY A 215 7.61 -1.63 -15.54
C GLY A 215 8.68 -0.55 -15.61
N GLN A 216 8.64 0.44 -14.73
CA GLN A 216 9.70 1.42 -14.63
C GLN A 216 10.86 0.82 -13.83
N PHE A 217 12.02 0.78 -14.44
CA PHE A 217 13.30 0.47 -13.84
C PHE A 217 14.12 1.72 -13.66
#